data_0a0a4b203c632af2b548e5a07f801830
#
_entry.id   0a0a4b203c632af2b548e5a07f801830
#
_cell.length_a   1.000
_cell.length_b   1.000
_cell.length_c   1.000
_cell.angle_alpha   90.00
_cell.angle_beta   90.00
_cell.angle_gamma   90.00
#
_symmetry.space_group_name_H-M   'P 1'
#
loop_
_entity.id
_entity.type
_entity.pdbx_description
1 polymer ?
#
loop_
_entity_poly.entity_id
_entity_poly.type
_entity_poly.pdbx_seq_one_letter_code
_entity_poly.pdbx_strand_id
1 'polypeptide(L)'
;MTTAAAPDHLGGFGIRSGPSLPAAGATIVPGGAVFGDEVWDLSPLCPRPTTRWIHLDFERCPAGVREDIKHFFYLTLTQDTPLDQLDRPASVRRRLAPSTLKTMRADLQPFLDWLATRGTAQLAELDEDDLCEYAAQVATAPVGQNPKSRRLFVLSRLWLLSPYMRPGARLRQPFWEREGMEQVIGKSEWTAENKSVPVHPATMSALLVWCLRLVQEAPRQLHRLSLSPSAAAPGPDGPASLPWSGELGQDQADAHRRVVSTACLITVAYLTGMRADEVLGLRRGCCTPTTSTPDKAATSYEIRGRTYKAAVAAGRSLPEGVDREHPWVAIRPVADAIAVMEGLHDGDLLFSDTLFKTRLTGTTLDPGGPPSKRVHEAIKHLVSWCNQRASDLERPYDVVPEDPDGPINLRRLRRTLAWFIYRRPGGRVALGIQYGHLHAATTDGYGGRASTGLRDLFPMEEAFALSDTLHRAAEHLQAHPHVSGAAAARYRAAAGEYRDRFQGLALTTKQAAALMANPAMRVYDAPGQTLACCFDPRKALCRKDTTTRPAATPDLTACDRRCANIARTEEHITALRAELAALQEEHDSATTPEPMRHRIRAQIDRREAIVTAHREAQDGGQR
;
A
#
# COMPACT_ATOMS: atom_id res chain seq x y z
N MET A 1 44.61 35.23 -1.94
CA MET A 1 44.79 34.30 -3.09
C MET A 1 45.39 33.01 -2.55
N THR A 2 44.53 32.06 -2.28
CA THR A 2 44.94 30.73 -1.78
C THR A 2 44.35 29.73 -2.78
N THR A 3 45.22 29.15 -3.56
CA THR A 3 44.94 28.15 -4.59
C THR A 3 44.45 26.86 -3.92
N ALA A 4 43.19 26.49 -4.23
CA ALA A 4 42.67 25.18 -3.90
C ALA A 4 43.30 24.13 -4.82
N ALA A 5 43.98 23.13 -4.24
CA ALA A 5 44.50 21.99 -4.96
C ALA A 5 43.38 21.10 -5.47
N ALA A 6 43.45 20.71 -6.73
CA ALA A 6 42.58 19.73 -7.36
C ALA A 6 42.78 18.35 -6.70
N PRO A 7 41.74 17.50 -6.57
CA PRO A 7 41.88 16.16 -6.04
C PRO A 7 42.56 15.25 -7.10
N ASP A 8 43.63 14.59 -6.68
CA ASP A 8 44.38 13.55 -7.40
C ASP A 8 43.44 12.38 -7.78
N HIS A 9 43.09 12.30 -9.04
CA HIS A 9 42.44 11.13 -9.62
C HIS A 9 43.51 10.20 -10.22
N LEU A 10 44.13 9.38 -9.43
CA LEU A 10 44.82 8.14 -9.84
C LEU A 10 45.80 7.73 -8.71
N GLY A 11 45.30 7.26 -7.62
CA GLY A 11 46.11 6.66 -6.54
C GLY A 11 45.37 5.48 -5.94
N GLY A 12 45.98 4.33 -6.02
CA GLY A 12 45.65 2.98 -5.57
C GLY A 12 44.42 2.79 -4.71
N PHE A 13 43.63 1.76 -4.97
CA PHE A 13 42.57 1.26 -4.12
C PHE A 13 43.10 0.91 -2.71
N GLY A 14 43.42 1.92 -1.93
CA GLY A 14 43.63 1.80 -0.50
C GLY A 14 42.32 1.44 0.15
N ILE A 15 42.25 0.29 0.79
CA ILE A 15 41.18 -0.08 1.72
C ILE A 15 41.02 1.12 2.67
N ARG A 16 39.94 1.91 2.49
CA ARG A 16 39.61 2.93 3.49
C ARG A 16 39.32 2.17 4.76
N SER A 17 40.18 2.34 5.76
CA SER A 17 39.92 1.83 7.10
C SER A 17 38.56 2.35 7.52
N GLY A 18 37.60 1.44 7.71
CA GLY A 18 36.28 1.79 8.26
C GLY A 18 36.46 2.40 9.66
N PRO A 19 35.39 2.97 10.21
CA PRO A 19 35.47 3.52 11.55
C PRO A 19 35.95 2.44 12.51
N SER A 20 36.97 2.77 13.30
CA SER A 20 37.51 1.89 14.36
C SER A 20 36.36 1.49 15.31
N LEU A 21 36.53 0.39 16.03
CA LEU A 21 35.62 -0.03 17.09
C LEU A 21 35.34 1.17 18.01
N PRO A 22 34.06 1.56 18.19
CA PRO A 22 33.70 2.70 19.02
C PRO A 22 34.12 2.47 20.48
N ALA A 23 34.51 3.54 21.17
CA ALA A 23 34.72 3.45 22.62
C ALA A 23 33.39 3.12 23.33
N ALA A 24 33.42 2.48 24.48
CA ALA A 24 32.24 2.10 25.23
C ALA A 24 31.26 3.27 25.49
N GLY A 25 31.78 4.49 25.73
CA GLY A 25 30.98 5.71 25.90
C GLY A 25 30.53 6.38 24.59
N ALA A 26 30.82 5.80 23.40
CA ALA A 26 30.41 6.39 22.14
C ALA A 26 28.89 6.42 22.01
N THR A 27 28.33 7.57 21.68
CA THR A 27 26.89 7.77 21.56
C THR A 27 26.32 7.02 20.37
N ILE A 28 25.33 6.15 20.61
CA ILE A 28 24.50 5.50 19.59
C ILE A 28 23.25 6.35 19.33
N VAL A 29 22.60 6.79 20.40
CA VAL A 29 21.40 7.62 20.37
C VAL A 29 21.68 8.89 21.18
N PRO A 30 21.52 10.09 20.63
CA PRO A 30 21.69 11.34 21.36
C PRO A 30 20.86 11.36 22.65
N GLY A 31 21.49 11.56 23.80
CA GLY A 31 20.84 11.53 25.11
C GLY A 31 20.30 10.17 25.58
N GLY A 32 20.72 9.07 24.92
CA GLY A 32 20.24 7.72 25.18
C GLY A 32 21.38 6.70 25.14
N ALA A 33 21.17 5.58 24.45
CA ALA A 33 22.07 4.44 24.41
C ALA A 33 23.50 4.81 23.96
N VAL A 34 24.49 4.23 24.65
CA VAL A 34 25.91 4.28 24.28
C VAL A 34 26.39 2.90 23.84
N PHE A 35 27.51 2.83 23.14
CA PHE A 35 28.06 1.58 22.57
C PHE A 35 28.28 0.49 23.62
N GLY A 36 28.75 0.84 24.81
CA GLY A 36 29.00 -0.08 25.91
C GLY A 36 27.75 -0.74 26.50
N ASP A 37 26.57 -0.16 26.31
CA ASP A 37 25.33 -0.69 26.89
C ASP A 37 25.01 -2.11 26.36
N GLU A 38 24.49 -2.97 27.22
CA GLU A 38 24.07 -4.32 26.84
C GLU A 38 22.75 -4.31 26.04
N VAL A 39 21.93 -3.25 26.21
CA VAL A 39 20.70 -3.05 25.47
C VAL A 39 20.69 -1.65 24.86
N TRP A 40 20.57 -1.56 23.54
CA TRP A 40 20.41 -0.29 22.86
C TRP A 40 18.95 0.02 22.61
N ASP A 41 18.42 1.07 23.19
CA ASP A 41 17.11 1.62 22.80
C ASP A 41 17.30 2.56 21.61
N LEU A 42 16.91 2.08 20.44
CA LEU A 42 16.92 2.83 19.17
C LEU A 42 15.58 3.51 18.87
N SER A 43 14.60 3.45 19.77
CA SER A 43 13.27 4.03 19.56
C SER A 43 13.30 5.51 19.21
N PRO A 44 14.17 6.35 19.84
CA PRO A 44 14.27 7.77 19.49
C PRO A 44 14.74 8.04 18.04
N LEU A 45 15.45 7.09 17.43
CA LEU A 45 15.88 7.19 16.02
C LEU A 45 14.74 6.85 15.03
N CYS A 46 13.58 6.47 15.52
CA CYS A 46 12.43 6.10 14.69
C CYS A 46 11.15 6.75 15.22
N PRO A 47 11.01 8.08 15.12
CA PRO A 47 9.91 8.84 15.69
C PRO A 47 8.61 8.64 14.90
N ARG A 48 8.13 7.39 14.81
CA ARG A 48 6.82 7.06 14.25
C ARG A 48 5.81 6.92 15.37
N PRO A 49 4.59 7.38 15.20
CA PRO A 49 3.54 7.24 16.20
C PRO A 49 3.28 5.79 16.63
N THR A 50 3.51 4.84 15.70
CA THR A 50 3.23 3.40 15.91
C THR A 50 4.42 2.61 16.45
N THR A 51 5.63 3.18 16.45
CA THR A 51 6.85 2.48 16.87
C THR A 51 7.20 2.88 18.29
N ARG A 52 7.04 1.96 19.25
CA ARG A 52 7.28 2.27 20.67
C ARG A 52 8.57 1.68 21.21
N TRP A 53 9.03 0.53 20.70
CA TRP A 53 10.13 -0.22 21.31
C TRP A 53 11.02 -0.85 20.26
N ILE A 54 12.17 -0.24 20.01
CA ILE A 54 13.24 -0.79 19.16
C ILE A 54 14.46 -1.02 20.04
N HIS A 55 14.48 -2.16 20.71
CA HIS A 55 15.62 -2.57 21.53
C HIS A 55 16.45 -3.60 20.78
N LEU A 56 17.77 -3.45 20.85
CA LEU A 56 18.76 -4.46 20.47
C LEU A 56 19.39 -4.97 21.77
N ASP A 57 19.08 -6.19 22.13
CA ASP A 57 19.61 -6.86 23.31
C ASP A 57 20.83 -7.70 22.93
N PHE A 58 21.97 -7.44 23.56
CA PHE A 58 23.23 -8.11 23.35
C PHE A 58 23.64 -9.03 24.51
N GLU A 59 22.89 -9.07 25.62
CA GLU A 59 23.17 -9.93 26.78
C GLU A 59 23.29 -11.40 26.38
N ARG A 60 22.47 -11.83 25.40
CA ARG A 60 22.43 -13.20 24.89
C ARG A 60 23.50 -13.50 23.83
N CYS A 61 24.39 -12.56 23.54
CA CYS A 61 25.53 -12.83 22.65
C CYS A 61 26.65 -13.54 23.43
N PRO A 62 27.31 -14.57 22.85
CA PRO A 62 28.49 -15.16 23.44
C PRO A 62 29.57 -14.09 23.74
N ALA A 63 30.18 -14.15 24.90
CA ALA A 63 31.11 -13.11 25.37
C ALA A 63 32.25 -12.82 24.38
N GLY A 64 32.81 -13.86 23.73
CA GLY A 64 33.92 -13.72 22.79
C GLY A 64 33.60 -12.88 21.55
N VAL A 65 32.36 -12.89 21.09
CA VAL A 65 31.92 -12.18 19.85
C VAL A 65 31.00 -11.00 20.13
N ARG A 66 30.62 -10.74 21.38
CA ARG A 66 29.60 -9.71 21.73
C ARG A 66 29.95 -8.33 21.20
N GLU A 67 31.17 -7.86 21.46
CA GLU A 67 31.65 -6.54 21.02
C GLU A 67 31.72 -6.44 19.48
N ASP A 68 32.04 -7.53 18.81
CA ASP A 68 32.05 -7.60 17.35
C ASP A 68 30.65 -7.52 16.77
N ILE A 69 29.68 -8.17 17.43
CA ILE A 69 28.27 -8.09 17.03
C ILE A 69 27.70 -6.69 17.29
N LYS A 70 28.04 -6.04 18.43
CA LYS A 70 27.71 -4.63 18.66
C LYS A 70 28.30 -3.75 17.55
N HIS A 71 29.55 -3.94 17.18
CA HIS A 71 30.21 -3.19 16.11
C HIS A 71 29.55 -3.42 14.75
N PHE A 72 29.14 -4.64 14.42
CA PHE A 72 28.38 -4.95 13.22
C PHE A 72 27.06 -4.18 13.17
N PHE A 73 26.30 -4.13 14.26
CA PHE A 73 25.04 -3.37 14.31
C PHE A 73 25.28 -1.87 14.24
N TYR A 74 26.33 -1.37 14.87
CA TYR A 74 26.76 0.03 14.75
C TYR A 74 27.08 0.40 13.29
N LEU A 75 27.88 -0.41 12.61
CA LEU A 75 28.20 -0.22 11.19
C LEU A 75 26.93 -0.29 10.31
N THR A 76 26.06 -1.25 10.56
CA THR A 76 24.80 -1.40 9.82
C THR A 76 23.88 -0.17 9.95
N LEU A 77 23.92 0.51 11.10
CA LEU A 77 23.17 1.73 11.38
C LEU A 77 23.82 2.97 10.75
N THR A 78 25.16 3.05 10.73
CA THR A 78 25.90 4.28 10.45
C THR A 78 26.63 4.29 9.10
N GLN A 79 26.93 3.12 8.52
CA GLN A 79 27.73 2.99 7.31
C GLN A 79 26.97 2.34 6.16
N ASP A 80 27.23 2.80 4.95
CA ASP A 80 26.91 2.05 3.73
C ASP A 80 27.97 0.96 3.52
N THR A 81 27.69 -0.06 2.72
CA THR A 81 28.68 -1.11 2.40
C THR A 81 29.86 -0.53 1.62
N PRO A 82 31.04 -1.21 1.64
CA PRO A 82 32.22 -0.77 0.89
C PRO A 82 31.94 -0.52 -0.60
N LEU A 83 32.72 0.38 -1.21
CA LEU A 83 32.55 0.82 -2.60
C LEU A 83 32.81 -0.28 -3.64
N ASP A 84 33.57 -1.29 -3.32
CA ASP A 84 33.81 -2.47 -4.16
C ASP A 84 32.55 -3.34 -4.36
N GLN A 85 31.45 -3.05 -3.67
CA GLN A 85 30.16 -3.73 -3.77
C GLN A 85 29.09 -2.92 -4.54
N LEU A 86 29.51 -2.00 -5.41
CA LEU A 86 28.60 -1.11 -6.16
C LEU A 86 27.69 -1.84 -7.16
N ASP A 87 28.05 -3.04 -7.58
CA ASP A 87 27.26 -3.93 -8.44
C ASP A 87 26.00 -4.48 -7.74
N ARG A 88 25.97 -4.45 -6.41
CA ARG A 88 24.84 -4.95 -5.63
C ARG A 88 23.67 -3.97 -5.59
N PRO A 89 22.42 -4.48 -5.46
CA PRO A 89 21.25 -3.62 -5.35
C PRO A 89 21.37 -2.60 -4.21
N ALA A 90 20.86 -1.39 -4.42
CA ALA A 90 20.92 -0.31 -3.44
C ALA A 90 20.30 -0.69 -2.07
N SER A 91 19.31 -1.59 -2.05
CA SER A 91 18.71 -2.11 -0.81
C SER A 91 19.69 -2.91 0.07
N VAL A 92 20.69 -3.53 -0.54
CA VAL A 92 21.74 -4.30 0.15
C VAL A 92 22.87 -3.37 0.61
N ARG A 93 23.17 -2.32 -0.16
CA ARG A 93 24.31 -1.43 0.07
C ARG A 93 24.09 -0.36 1.14
N ARG A 94 22.85 0.08 1.33
CA ARG A 94 22.51 1.20 2.22
C ARG A 94 22.48 0.80 3.69
N ARG A 95 22.68 1.79 4.55
CA ARG A 95 22.35 1.72 5.97
C ARG A 95 20.91 1.27 6.17
N LEU A 96 20.67 0.52 7.22
CA LEU A 96 19.35 0.01 7.54
C LEU A 96 18.65 0.87 8.60
N ALA A 97 17.32 0.95 8.49
CA ALA A 97 16.51 1.63 9.47
C ALA A 97 16.52 0.89 10.83
N PRO A 98 16.41 1.62 11.97
CA PRO A 98 16.41 1.02 13.31
C PRO A 98 15.41 -0.13 13.49
N SER A 99 14.21 0.00 12.91
CA SER A 99 13.19 -1.06 12.95
C SER A 99 13.62 -2.35 12.23
N THR A 100 14.44 -2.24 11.19
CA THR A 100 15.02 -3.40 10.48
C THR A 100 16.09 -4.07 11.32
N LEU A 101 16.90 -3.31 12.05
CA LEU A 101 17.93 -3.86 12.94
C LEU A 101 17.33 -4.74 14.04
N LYS A 102 16.18 -4.36 14.61
CA LYS A 102 15.45 -5.19 15.57
C LYS A 102 15.14 -6.59 15.02
N THR A 103 14.60 -6.64 13.80
CA THR A 103 14.31 -7.92 13.14
C THR A 103 15.59 -8.69 12.84
N MET A 104 16.62 -8.00 12.33
CA MET A 104 17.92 -8.57 12.00
C MET A 104 18.62 -9.14 13.24
N ARG A 105 18.51 -8.48 14.41
CA ARG A 105 19.04 -8.99 15.68
C ARG A 105 18.36 -10.31 16.09
N ALA A 106 17.05 -10.41 15.90
CA ALA A 106 16.32 -11.65 16.16
C ALA A 106 16.67 -12.75 15.14
N ASP A 107 16.84 -12.41 13.87
CA ASP A 107 17.24 -13.36 12.81
C ASP A 107 18.69 -13.85 12.97
N LEU A 108 19.56 -13.08 13.65
CA LEU A 108 20.94 -13.46 13.97
C LEU A 108 21.03 -14.42 15.18
N GLN A 109 20.04 -14.42 16.10
CA GLN A 109 20.11 -15.18 17.33
C GLN A 109 20.40 -16.68 17.13
N PRO A 110 19.78 -17.39 16.16
CA PRO A 110 20.10 -18.81 15.91
C PRO A 110 21.58 -19.05 15.54
N PHE A 111 22.23 -18.11 14.88
CA PHE A 111 23.66 -18.20 14.58
C PHE A 111 24.51 -18.01 15.86
N LEU A 112 24.13 -17.07 16.71
CA LEU A 112 24.80 -16.84 17.98
C LEU A 112 24.67 -18.04 18.94
N ASP A 113 23.49 -18.67 18.96
CA ASP A 113 23.24 -19.89 19.73
C ASP A 113 24.11 -21.06 19.20
N TRP A 114 24.23 -21.18 17.87
CA TRP A 114 25.11 -22.17 17.24
C TRP A 114 26.60 -21.91 17.55
N LEU A 115 27.07 -20.65 17.50
CA LEU A 115 28.43 -20.28 17.91
C LEU A 115 28.71 -20.65 19.36
N ALA A 116 27.75 -20.42 20.26
CA ALA A 116 27.89 -20.76 21.67
C ALA A 116 28.08 -22.27 21.89
N THR A 117 27.39 -23.12 21.11
CA THR A 117 27.57 -24.59 21.21
C THR A 117 28.95 -25.07 20.73
N ARG A 118 29.57 -24.32 19.81
CA ARG A 118 30.91 -24.65 19.28
C ARG A 118 32.08 -24.09 20.15
N GLY A 119 31.76 -23.16 21.06
CA GLY A 119 32.77 -22.47 21.83
C GLY A 119 33.65 -21.50 21.00
N THR A 120 33.17 -21.08 19.80
CA THR A 120 33.91 -20.18 18.90
C THR A 120 34.07 -18.81 19.53
N ALA A 121 35.32 -18.36 19.64
CA ALA A 121 35.69 -17.08 20.26
C ALA A 121 35.82 -15.93 19.27
N GLN A 122 36.13 -16.21 18.00
CA GLN A 122 36.32 -15.21 16.95
C GLN A 122 35.62 -15.64 15.65
N LEU A 123 34.96 -14.71 14.98
CA LEU A 123 34.27 -15.00 13.71
C LEU A 123 35.21 -15.39 12.57
N ALA A 124 36.48 -14.94 12.63
CA ALA A 124 37.49 -15.28 11.65
C ALA A 124 37.96 -16.74 11.72
N GLU A 125 37.66 -17.45 12.82
CA GLU A 125 37.96 -18.89 12.98
C GLU A 125 37.05 -19.78 12.13
N LEU A 126 35.88 -19.26 11.75
CA LEU A 126 34.90 -20.01 10.94
C LEU A 126 35.44 -20.19 9.51
N ASP A 127 35.49 -21.42 9.07
CA ASP A 127 35.82 -21.78 7.70
C ASP A 127 34.57 -22.00 6.82
N GLU A 128 34.75 -22.47 5.60
CA GLU A 128 33.68 -22.73 4.67
C GLU A 128 32.79 -23.91 5.10
N ASP A 129 33.39 -24.95 5.69
CA ASP A 129 32.68 -26.12 6.18
C ASP A 129 31.78 -25.78 7.35
N ASP A 130 32.21 -24.90 8.26
CA ASP A 130 31.42 -24.36 9.36
C ASP A 130 30.17 -23.60 8.84
N LEU A 131 30.38 -22.78 7.82
CA LEU A 131 29.29 -22.03 7.21
C LEU A 131 28.32 -22.95 6.44
N CYS A 132 28.82 -24.04 5.83
CA CYS A 132 27.99 -25.08 5.22
C CYS A 132 27.16 -25.82 6.26
N GLU A 133 27.73 -26.17 7.42
CA GLU A 133 27.01 -26.81 8.52
C GLU A 133 25.87 -25.92 9.04
N TYR A 134 26.17 -24.63 9.30
CA TYR A 134 25.12 -23.68 9.74
C TYR A 134 24.03 -23.50 8.67
N ALA A 135 24.41 -23.40 7.40
CA ALA A 135 23.46 -23.27 6.30
C ALA A 135 22.53 -24.50 6.20
N ALA A 136 23.05 -25.72 6.40
CA ALA A 136 22.25 -26.94 6.46
C ALA A 136 21.28 -26.92 7.66
N GLN A 137 21.70 -26.42 8.80
CA GLN A 137 20.81 -26.21 9.97
C GLN A 137 19.70 -25.20 9.66
N VAL A 138 20.00 -24.11 8.97
CA VAL A 138 18.99 -23.15 8.52
C VAL A 138 18.01 -23.78 7.53
N ALA A 139 18.52 -24.58 6.58
CA ALA A 139 17.71 -25.26 5.57
C ALA A 139 16.69 -26.22 6.19
N THR A 140 17.09 -26.95 7.24
CA THR A 140 16.23 -27.94 7.94
C THR A 140 15.36 -27.34 9.04
N ALA A 141 15.58 -26.06 9.42
CA ALA A 141 14.81 -25.41 10.49
C ALA A 141 13.29 -25.44 10.20
N PRO A 142 12.43 -25.71 11.22
CA PRO A 142 10.99 -25.79 11.07
C PRO A 142 10.33 -24.41 10.96
N VAL A 143 10.82 -23.58 10.05
CA VAL A 143 10.33 -22.22 9.77
C VAL A 143 10.15 -22.04 8.26
N GLY A 144 9.31 -21.07 7.87
CA GLY A 144 9.08 -20.77 6.47
C GLY A 144 10.31 -20.22 5.74
N GLN A 145 10.25 -20.17 4.40
CA GLN A 145 11.34 -19.71 3.53
C GLN A 145 11.86 -18.29 3.88
N ASN A 146 10.95 -17.33 4.13
CA ASN A 146 11.36 -15.96 4.43
C ASN A 146 12.25 -15.82 5.70
N PRO A 147 11.93 -16.44 6.85
CA PRO A 147 12.84 -16.50 7.98
C PRO A 147 14.19 -17.15 7.63
N LYS A 148 14.20 -18.25 6.87
CA LYS A 148 15.46 -18.91 6.44
C LYS A 148 16.32 -17.95 5.62
N SER A 149 15.75 -17.30 4.61
CA SER A 149 16.43 -16.32 3.78
C SER A 149 16.99 -15.15 4.61
N ARG A 150 16.21 -14.62 5.58
CA ARG A 150 16.69 -13.54 6.44
C ARG A 150 17.88 -13.94 7.33
N ARG A 151 17.90 -15.17 7.86
CA ARG A 151 19.03 -15.69 8.65
C ARG A 151 20.31 -15.73 7.84
N LEU A 152 20.26 -16.20 6.59
CA LEU A 152 21.43 -16.19 5.70
C LEU A 152 21.80 -14.76 5.29
N PHE A 153 20.83 -13.91 5.01
CA PHE A 153 21.06 -12.51 4.64
C PHE A 153 21.80 -11.71 5.73
N VAL A 154 21.54 -11.99 7.01
CA VAL A 154 22.26 -11.33 8.11
C VAL A 154 23.75 -11.65 8.05
N LEU A 155 24.13 -12.90 7.78
CA LEU A 155 25.53 -13.31 7.65
C LEU A 155 26.17 -12.73 6.38
N SER A 156 25.42 -12.69 5.26
CA SER A 156 25.87 -11.97 4.06
C SER A 156 26.22 -10.51 4.36
N ARG A 157 25.36 -9.84 5.15
CA ARG A 157 25.62 -8.45 5.52
C ARG A 157 26.81 -8.31 6.50
N LEU A 158 26.96 -9.23 7.43
CA LEU A 158 28.11 -9.29 8.34
C LEU A 158 29.42 -9.42 7.54
N TRP A 159 29.45 -10.33 6.56
CA TRP A 159 30.57 -10.45 5.64
C TRP A 159 30.81 -9.18 4.82
N LEU A 160 29.77 -8.57 4.25
CA LEU A 160 29.89 -7.33 3.48
C LEU A 160 30.50 -6.16 4.27
N LEU A 161 30.28 -6.11 5.58
CA LEU A 161 30.84 -5.10 6.47
C LEU A 161 32.17 -5.54 7.11
N SER A 162 32.62 -6.79 6.89
CA SER A 162 33.87 -7.33 7.43
C SER A 162 35.13 -6.46 7.14
N PRO A 163 35.26 -5.79 5.97
CA PRO A 163 36.38 -4.89 5.74
C PRO A 163 36.52 -3.75 6.77
N TYR A 164 35.42 -3.35 7.39
CA TYR A 164 35.38 -2.32 8.42
C TYR A 164 35.59 -2.86 9.85
N MET A 165 35.67 -4.19 10.01
CA MET A 165 35.80 -4.84 11.31
C MET A 165 37.27 -5.25 11.61
N ARG A 166 37.59 -5.42 12.89
CA ARG A 166 38.88 -5.94 13.31
C ARG A 166 39.15 -7.34 12.72
N PRO A 167 40.40 -7.75 12.51
CA PRO A 167 40.71 -9.02 11.82
C PRO A 167 39.99 -10.25 12.41
N GLY A 168 39.98 -10.41 13.74
CA GLY A 168 39.29 -11.53 14.41
C GLY A 168 37.76 -11.55 14.28
N ALA A 169 37.17 -10.42 13.90
CA ALA A 169 35.71 -10.27 13.70
C ALA A 169 35.27 -10.44 12.23
N ARG A 170 36.22 -10.67 11.31
CA ARG A 170 35.91 -10.75 9.88
C ARG A 170 35.38 -12.12 9.51
N LEU A 171 34.13 -12.16 9.07
CA LEU A 171 33.56 -13.39 8.53
C LEU A 171 34.09 -13.62 7.10
N ARG A 172 34.37 -14.87 6.75
CA ARG A 172 34.67 -15.26 5.37
C ARG A 172 33.46 -15.12 4.49
N GLN A 173 33.69 -15.00 3.17
CA GLN A 173 32.59 -14.96 2.21
C GLN A 173 31.76 -16.23 2.30
N PRO A 174 30.46 -16.14 2.65
CA PRO A 174 29.60 -17.30 2.63
C PRO A 174 29.43 -17.85 1.21
N PHE A 175 29.45 -19.18 1.04
CA PHE A 175 29.36 -19.82 -0.27
C PHE A 175 28.07 -19.48 -1.02
N TRP A 176 26.95 -19.26 -0.33
CA TRP A 176 25.69 -18.85 -0.96
C TRP A 176 25.72 -17.46 -1.59
N GLU A 177 26.75 -16.64 -1.35
CA GLU A 177 27.01 -15.40 -2.06
C GLU A 177 27.57 -15.62 -3.47
N ARG A 178 28.18 -16.78 -3.71
CA ARG A 178 28.65 -17.23 -5.02
C ARG A 178 27.62 -18.08 -5.75
N GLU A 179 26.97 -18.99 -5.03
CA GLU A 179 26.09 -20.03 -5.58
C GLU A 179 24.61 -19.66 -5.55
N GLY A 180 24.24 -18.66 -4.74
CA GLY A 180 22.87 -18.21 -4.51
C GLY A 180 22.20 -18.88 -3.31
N MET A 181 21.45 -18.09 -2.54
CA MET A 181 20.71 -18.60 -1.36
C MET A 181 19.70 -19.69 -1.71
N GLU A 182 19.20 -19.70 -2.95
CA GLU A 182 18.23 -20.70 -3.42
C GLU A 182 18.81 -22.12 -3.45
N GLN A 183 20.13 -22.27 -3.58
CA GLN A 183 20.78 -23.57 -3.49
C GLN A 183 20.71 -24.15 -2.07
N VAL A 184 20.72 -23.30 -1.06
CA VAL A 184 20.67 -23.70 0.35
C VAL A 184 19.24 -23.99 0.81
N ILE A 185 18.34 -23.04 0.58
CA ILE A 185 16.99 -23.07 1.18
C ILE A 185 15.90 -23.49 0.19
N GLY A 186 16.27 -23.82 -1.06
CA GLY A 186 15.33 -24.09 -2.15
C GLY A 186 14.75 -22.81 -2.76
N LYS A 187 14.22 -22.94 -3.97
CA LYS A 187 13.54 -21.81 -4.63
C LYS A 187 12.33 -21.39 -3.80
N SER A 188 12.27 -20.11 -3.48
CA SER A 188 11.04 -19.54 -2.98
C SER A 188 9.99 -19.69 -4.10
N GLU A 189 8.88 -20.33 -3.81
CA GLU A 189 7.68 -20.16 -4.64
C GLU A 189 7.28 -18.69 -4.52
N TRP A 190 7.89 -17.86 -5.36
CA TRP A 190 7.54 -16.46 -5.46
C TRP A 190 6.16 -16.39 -6.11
N THR A 191 5.14 -16.50 -5.28
CA THR A 191 3.81 -16.10 -5.71
C THR A 191 3.83 -14.57 -5.78
N ALA A 192 3.62 -14.01 -6.96
CA ALA A 192 3.42 -12.57 -7.14
C ALA A 192 2.25 -12.05 -6.28
N GLU A 193 1.63 -12.93 -5.53
CA GLU A 193 0.45 -12.74 -4.72
C GLU A 193 0.80 -12.28 -3.30
N ASN A 194 0.22 -11.19 -2.91
CA ASN A 194 0.37 -10.67 -1.55
C ASN A 194 -0.30 -11.65 -0.56
N LYS A 195 0.43 -12.12 0.45
CA LYS A 195 -0.05 -13.10 1.45
C LYS A 195 -1.25 -12.61 2.29
N SER A 196 -1.57 -11.31 2.26
CA SER A 196 -2.73 -10.78 2.97
C SER A 196 -4.00 -10.98 2.15
N VAL A 197 -4.95 -11.74 2.66
CA VAL A 197 -6.25 -11.98 2.03
C VAL A 197 -7.18 -10.79 2.28
N PRO A 198 -8.02 -10.36 1.32
CA PRO A 198 -9.09 -9.39 1.57
C PRO A 198 -10.04 -9.87 2.68
N VAL A 199 -10.72 -8.95 3.34
CA VAL A 199 -11.82 -9.30 4.26
C VAL A 199 -13.00 -9.82 3.45
N HIS A 200 -13.65 -10.87 3.92
CA HIS A 200 -14.81 -11.44 3.22
C HIS A 200 -15.91 -10.39 3.03
N PRO A 201 -16.51 -10.26 1.85
CA PRO A 201 -17.47 -9.19 1.56
C PRO A 201 -18.68 -9.14 2.50
N ALA A 202 -19.23 -10.30 2.90
CA ALA A 202 -20.34 -10.32 3.85
C ALA A 202 -19.94 -9.72 5.20
N THR A 203 -18.73 -10.02 5.68
CA THR A 203 -18.16 -9.45 6.91
C THR A 203 -17.89 -7.97 6.74
N MET A 204 -17.24 -7.58 5.62
CA MET A 204 -16.84 -6.19 5.37
C MET A 204 -18.05 -5.27 5.19
N SER A 205 -19.08 -5.70 4.45
CA SER A 205 -20.28 -4.87 4.22
C SER A 205 -21.04 -4.61 5.51
N ALA A 206 -21.29 -5.64 6.33
CA ALA A 206 -21.97 -5.49 7.61
C ALA A 206 -21.15 -4.59 8.56
N LEU A 207 -19.84 -4.83 8.67
CA LEU A 207 -18.94 -4.02 9.50
C LEU A 207 -18.90 -2.56 9.04
N LEU A 208 -18.83 -2.30 7.73
CA LEU A 208 -18.80 -0.94 7.20
C LEU A 208 -20.10 -0.19 7.50
N VAL A 209 -21.25 -0.84 7.35
CA VAL A 209 -22.56 -0.24 7.69
C VAL A 209 -22.58 0.19 9.16
N TRP A 210 -22.10 -0.66 10.08
CA TRP A 210 -22.00 -0.30 11.50
C TRP A 210 -21.02 0.87 11.72
N CYS A 211 -19.84 0.85 11.10
CA CYS A 211 -18.89 1.95 11.22
C CYS A 211 -19.49 3.27 10.75
N LEU A 212 -20.19 3.28 9.60
CA LEU A 212 -20.81 4.49 9.08
C LEU A 212 -21.95 5.01 9.98
N ARG A 213 -22.80 4.11 10.52
CA ARG A 213 -23.84 4.48 11.50
C ARG A 213 -23.21 5.12 12.75
N LEU A 214 -22.15 4.50 13.31
CA LEU A 214 -21.44 5.03 14.49
C LEU A 214 -20.82 6.40 14.22
N VAL A 215 -20.21 6.60 13.06
CA VAL A 215 -19.65 7.90 12.64
C VAL A 215 -20.74 8.96 12.53
N GLN A 216 -21.89 8.64 11.93
CA GLN A 216 -23.00 9.57 11.78
C GLN A 216 -23.67 9.94 13.11
N GLU A 217 -23.73 9.01 14.06
CA GLU A 217 -24.36 9.23 15.36
C GLU A 217 -23.40 9.91 16.38
N ALA A 218 -22.10 9.72 16.22
CA ALA A 218 -21.10 10.21 17.18
C ALA A 218 -21.20 11.72 17.49
N PRO A 219 -21.48 12.64 16.52
CA PRO A 219 -21.60 14.07 16.82
C PRO A 219 -22.61 14.40 17.92
N ARG A 220 -23.71 13.63 18.03
CA ARG A 220 -24.73 13.77 19.07
C ARG A 220 -24.25 13.42 20.47
N GLN A 221 -23.19 12.60 20.55
CA GLN A 221 -22.66 12.05 21.78
C GLN A 221 -21.30 12.67 22.19
N LEU A 222 -20.74 13.56 21.36
CA LEU A 222 -19.40 14.14 21.61
C LEU A 222 -19.29 14.80 22.99
N HIS A 223 -20.33 15.49 23.46
CA HIS A 223 -20.37 16.11 24.79
C HIS A 223 -20.17 15.12 25.96
N ARG A 224 -20.46 13.82 25.73
CA ARG A 224 -20.28 12.72 26.71
C ARG A 224 -19.00 11.94 26.47
N LEU A 225 -18.57 11.83 25.22
CA LEU A 225 -17.45 10.99 24.79
C LEU A 225 -16.13 11.74 24.74
N SER A 226 -16.15 13.06 24.64
CA SER A 226 -14.93 13.88 24.54
C SER A 226 -14.10 13.83 25.81
N LEU A 227 -12.79 13.80 25.62
CA LEU A 227 -11.78 13.99 26.69
C LEU A 227 -11.39 15.47 26.84
N SER A 228 -11.88 16.33 25.94
CA SER A 228 -11.59 17.78 25.96
C SER A 228 -12.52 18.51 26.92
N PRO A 229 -11.99 19.45 27.74
CA PRO A 229 -12.81 20.33 28.56
C PRO A 229 -13.73 21.27 27.75
N SER A 230 -13.37 21.55 26.50
CA SER A 230 -14.14 22.39 25.58
C SER A 230 -15.12 21.60 24.71
N ALA A 231 -15.62 20.45 25.20
CA ALA A 231 -16.49 19.59 24.45
C ALA A 231 -17.63 20.35 23.75
N ALA A 232 -17.82 20.04 22.46
CA ALA A 232 -18.86 20.63 21.66
C ALA A 232 -20.25 20.46 22.29
N ALA A 233 -21.12 21.47 22.09
CA ALA A 233 -22.52 21.38 22.43
C ALA A 233 -23.16 20.12 21.83
N PRO A 234 -24.28 19.62 22.38
CA PRO A 234 -25.02 18.50 21.81
C PRO A 234 -25.23 18.73 20.31
N GLY A 235 -24.95 17.71 19.52
CA GLY A 235 -25.16 17.77 18.07
C GLY A 235 -26.65 17.89 17.73
N PRO A 236 -26.98 18.07 16.43
CA PRO A 236 -28.34 18.41 16.00
C PRO A 236 -29.36 17.36 16.44
N ASP A 237 -30.51 17.83 16.92
CA ASP A 237 -31.67 17.02 17.23
C ASP A 237 -32.22 16.38 15.95
N GLY A 238 -32.42 15.07 16.00
CA GLY A 238 -33.00 14.28 14.90
C GLY A 238 -33.16 12.82 15.32
N PRO A 239 -33.95 12.02 14.59
CA PRO A 239 -34.13 10.62 14.92
C PRO A 239 -32.79 9.88 14.86
N ALA A 240 -32.34 9.29 15.97
CA ALA A 240 -31.14 8.48 16.02
C ALA A 240 -31.40 7.13 15.32
N SER A 241 -30.47 6.70 14.46
CA SER A 241 -30.55 5.39 13.83
C SER A 241 -30.16 4.26 14.79
N LEU A 242 -29.44 4.61 15.86
CA LEU A 242 -29.05 3.73 16.96
C LEU A 242 -29.57 4.31 18.26
N PRO A 243 -30.46 3.63 18.98
CA PRO A 243 -30.87 4.06 20.31
C PRO A 243 -29.70 3.91 21.29
N TRP A 244 -29.06 5.02 21.62
CA TRP A 244 -28.12 5.11 22.73
C TRP A 244 -28.97 5.16 24.02
N SER A 245 -29.07 4.06 24.74
CA SER A 245 -29.92 3.98 25.92
C SER A 245 -29.24 4.60 27.14
N GLY A 246 -29.88 5.62 27.73
CA GLY A 246 -29.65 6.07 29.11
C GLY A 246 -28.42 6.95 29.38
N GLU A 247 -28.27 7.38 30.60
CA GLU A 247 -27.07 8.03 31.12
C GLU A 247 -25.91 7.02 31.14
N LEU A 248 -24.83 7.36 30.43
CA LEU A 248 -23.61 6.54 30.42
C LEU A 248 -22.82 6.79 31.70
N GLY A 249 -22.62 5.77 32.51
CA GLY A 249 -21.59 5.79 33.56
C GLY A 249 -20.19 5.92 32.90
N GLN A 250 -19.18 6.28 33.71
CA GLN A 250 -17.81 6.53 33.18
C GLN A 250 -17.24 5.32 32.42
N ASP A 251 -17.40 4.10 32.96
CA ASP A 251 -16.92 2.87 32.31
C ASP A 251 -17.62 2.64 30.95
N GLN A 252 -18.89 3.01 30.84
CA GLN A 252 -19.66 2.93 29.59
C GLN A 252 -19.21 4.00 28.58
N ALA A 253 -18.89 5.21 29.04
CA ALA A 253 -18.35 6.26 28.19
C ALA A 253 -17.00 5.85 27.59
N ASP A 254 -16.12 5.23 28.37
CA ASP A 254 -14.82 4.72 27.89
C ASP A 254 -15.00 3.60 26.85
N ALA A 255 -15.91 2.67 27.11
CA ALA A 255 -16.23 1.60 26.18
C ALA A 255 -16.82 2.15 24.86
N HIS A 256 -17.73 3.11 24.93
CA HIS A 256 -18.33 3.75 23.74
C HIS A 256 -17.31 4.59 22.97
N ARG A 257 -16.44 5.34 23.66
CA ARG A 257 -15.34 6.07 23.04
C ARG A 257 -14.44 5.14 22.23
N ARG A 258 -14.09 4.01 22.81
CA ARG A 258 -13.28 2.98 22.14
C ARG A 258 -14.00 2.43 20.90
N VAL A 259 -15.31 2.14 20.99
CA VAL A 259 -16.14 1.68 19.86
C VAL A 259 -16.15 2.72 18.74
N VAL A 260 -16.46 3.99 19.05
CA VAL A 260 -16.52 5.08 18.08
C VAL A 260 -15.15 5.33 17.45
N SER A 261 -14.09 5.42 18.25
CA SER A 261 -12.72 5.61 17.74
C SER A 261 -12.28 4.47 16.82
N THR A 262 -12.68 3.23 17.13
CA THR A 262 -12.38 2.07 16.29
C THR A 262 -13.18 2.10 14.99
N ALA A 263 -14.45 2.51 15.02
CA ALA A 263 -15.28 2.69 13.83
C ALA A 263 -14.72 3.79 12.91
N CYS A 264 -14.28 4.93 13.48
CA CYS A 264 -13.60 5.99 12.73
C CYS A 264 -12.29 5.48 12.10
N LEU A 265 -11.47 4.75 12.86
CA LEU A 265 -10.23 4.16 12.35
C LEU A 265 -10.48 3.22 11.17
N ILE A 266 -11.47 2.33 11.26
CA ILE A 266 -11.84 1.41 10.17
C ILE A 266 -12.34 2.18 8.96
N THR A 267 -13.22 3.18 9.17
CA THR A 267 -13.76 4.02 8.09
C THR A 267 -12.65 4.71 7.32
N VAL A 268 -11.74 5.39 8.03
CA VAL A 268 -10.60 6.07 7.40
C VAL A 268 -9.67 5.06 6.73
N ALA A 269 -9.24 4.01 7.43
CA ALA A 269 -8.29 3.04 6.90
C ALA A 269 -8.82 2.29 5.66
N TYR A 270 -10.09 1.89 5.70
CA TYR A 270 -10.72 1.17 4.60
C TYR A 270 -10.96 2.07 3.39
N LEU A 271 -11.64 3.21 3.57
CA LEU A 271 -12.07 4.05 2.45
C LEU A 271 -10.93 4.88 1.82
N THR A 272 -9.80 5.05 2.50
CA THR A 272 -8.60 5.69 1.92
C THR A 272 -7.57 4.69 1.41
N GLY A 273 -7.58 3.48 1.94
CA GLY A 273 -6.56 2.47 1.68
C GLY A 273 -5.17 2.82 2.20
N MET A 274 -5.04 3.69 3.18
CA MET A 274 -3.77 4.02 3.84
C MET A 274 -3.11 2.80 4.47
N ARG A 275 -1.78 2.82 4.59
CA ARG A 275 -1.07 1.84 5.43
C ARG A 275 -1.31 2.12 6.90
N ALA A 276 -1.15 1.10 7.73
CA ALA A 276 -1.37 1.22 9.18
C ALA A 276 -0.60 2.40 9.80
N ASP A 277 0.69 2.56 9.47
CA ASP A 277 1.49 3.67 9.99
C ASP A 277 1.02 5.03 9.46
N GLU A 278 0.50 5.07 8.23
CA GLU A 278 -0.01 6.30 7.59
C GLU A 278 -1.30 6.76 8.27
N VAL A 279 -2.28 5.88 8.45
CA VAL A 279 -3.55 6.24 9.10
C VAL A 279 -3.37 6.54 10.59
N LEU A 280 -2.57 5.75 11.30
CA LEU A 280 -2.29 5.97 12.73
C LEU A 280 -1.37 7.18 12.98
N GLY A 281 -0.73 7.70 11.94
CA GLY A 281 0.09 8.91 11.97
C GLY A 281 -0.64 10.19 11.58
N LEU A 282 -1.95 10.12 11.30
CA LEU A 282 -2.74 11.31 10.94
C LEU A 282 -2.85 12.27 12.12
N ARG A 283 -2.75 13.55 11.80
CA ARG A 283 -2.78 14.63 12.77
C ARG A 283 -4.02 15.50 12.57
N ARG A 284 -4.38 16.26 13.58
CA ARG A 284 -5.46 17.23 13.54
C ARG A 284 -5.28 18.19 12.36
N GLY A 285 -6.37 18.55 11.67
CA GLY A 285 -6.35 19.42 10.50
C GLY A 285 -5.86 18.75 9.21
N CYS A 286 -5.69 17.41 9.19
CA CYS A 286 -5.20 16.69 8.01
C CYS A 286 -6.21 16.64 6.85
N CYS A 287 -7.50 16.89 7.09
CA CYS A 287 -8.55 16.75 6.10
C CYS A 287 -9.07 18.12 5.66
N THR A 288 -9.02 18.37 4.36
CA THR A 288 -9.52 19.61 3.75
C THR A 288 -10.47 19.31 2.60
N PRO A 289 -11.59 20.07 2.45
CA PRO A 289 -12.46 19.91 1.29
C PRO A 289 -11.74 20.37 0.02
N THR A 290 -11.90 19.60 -1.07
CA THR A 290 -11.44 20.02 -2.39
C THR A 290 -12.55 20.80 -3.06
N THR A 291 -12.32 22.07 -3.34
CA THR A 291 -13.23 22.89 -4.14
C THR A 291 -13.19 22.39 -5.58
N SER A 292 -14.12 21.52 -5.94
CA SER A 292 -14.39 21.28 -7.36
C SER A 292 -15.23 22.41 -7.93
N THR A 293 -15.00 22.69 -9.22
CA THR A 293 -15.75 23.67 -10.03
C THR A 293 -17.27 23.67 -9.72
N PRO A 294 -17.96 24.81 -9.84
CA PRO A 294 -19.34 25.03 -9.35
C PRO A 294 -20.40 24.02 -9.79
N ASP A 295 -20.12 23.24 -10.82
CA ASP A 295 -21.09 22.31 -11.46
C ASP A 295 -21.05 20.86 -10.99
N LYS A 296 -20.23 20.50 -10.00
CA LYS A 296 -20.14 19.11 -9.51
C LYS A 296 -20.61 18.98 -8.06
N ALA A 297 -21.77 18.37 -7.89
CA ALA A 297 -22.41 18.10 -6.61
C ALA A 297 -21.65 17.16 -5.64
N ALA A 298 -20.53 16.59 -6.02
CA ALA A 298 -19.72 15.72 -5.18
C ALA A 298 -18.48 16.44 -4.67
N THR A 299 -18.51 16.91 -3.44
CA THR A 299 -17.32 17.42 -2.74
C THR A 299 -16.40 16.23 -2.42
N SER A 300 -15.19 16.23 -2.96
CA SER A 300 -14.11 15.34 -2.52
C SER A 300 -13.28 16.02 -1.42
N TYR A 301 -12.51 15.23 -0.70
CA TYR A 301 -11.65 15.70 0.40
C TYR A 301 -10.23 15.25 0.16
N GLU A 302 -9.27 16.09 0.52
CA GLU A 302 -7.85 15.76 0.53
C GLU A 302 -7.40 15.47 1.96
N ILE A 303 -6.66 14.37 2.13
CA ILE A 303 -6.04 14.03 3.40
C ILE A 303 -4.54 14.16 3.25
N ARG A 304 -3.93 15.04 4.01
CA ARG A 304 -2.49 15.26 4.08
C ARG A 304 -1.87 14.48 5.22
N GLY A 305 -0.72 13.86 4.97
CA GLY A 305 -0.05 13.05 5.97
C GLY A 305 1.27 12.50 5.44
N ARG A 306 1.95 11.71 6.27
CA ARG A 306 3.28 11.17 5.99
C ARG A 306 3.22 9.75 5.46
N THR A 307 4.13 9.42 4.56
CA THR A 307 4.45 8.05 4.19
C THR A 307 5.72 7.61 4.92
N TYR A 308 5.75 6.35 5.37
CA TYR A 308 6.85 5.80 6.13
C TYR A 308 7.58 4.67 5.38
N LYS A 309 6.84 3.86 4.64
CA LYS A 309 7.41 2.78 3.85
C LYS A 309 8.04 3.36 2.58
N ALA A 310 9.32 3.08 2.36
CA ALA A 310 10.10 3.64 1.26
C ALA A 310 10.29 5.16 1.30
N ALA A 311 10.11 5.80 2.48
CA ALA A 311 10.52 7.18 2.69
C ALA A 311 12.04 7.29 2.56
N VAL A 312 12.51 7.91 1.47
CA VAL A 312 13.93 8.07 1.16
C VAL A 312 14.17 9.51 0.70
N ALA A 313 15.14 10.17 1.31
CA ALA A 313 15.67 11.44 0.81
C ALA A 313 17.19 11.35 0.67
N ALA A 314 17.73 11.90 -0.39
CA ALA A 314 19.16 11.84 -0.72
C ALA A 314 19.76 10.42 -0.59
N GLY A 315 18.99 9.40 -0.98
CA GLY A 315 19.44 8.01 -0.92
C GLY A 315 19.38 7.35 0.46
N ARG A 316 18.89 8.05 1.51
CA ARG A 316 18.79 7.53 2.88
C ARG A 316 17.34 7.23 3.25
N SER A 317 17.13 6.13 3.99
CA SER A 317 15.82 5.86 4.60
C SER A 317 15.55 6.89 5.69
N LEU A 318 14.33 7.45 5.66
CA LEU A 318 13.85 8.40 6.67
C LEU A 318 12.84 7.69 7.58
N PRO A 319 13.27 7.26 8.77
CA PRO A 319 12.38 6.58 9.73
C PRO A 319 11.20 7.44 10.16
N GLU A 320 11.39 8.75 10.24
CA GLU A 320 10.36 9.75 10.57
C GLU A 320 9.29 9.91 9.50
N GLY A 321 9.47 9.29 8.35
CA GLY A 321 8.60 9.45 7.19
C GLY A 321 8.83 10.76 6.44
N VAL A 322 8.20 10.88 5.28
CA VAL A 322 8.15 12.10 4.46
C VAL A 322 6.71 12.51 4.22
N ASP A 323 6.45 13.80 4.14
CA ASP A 323 5.15 14.29 3.74
C ASP A 323 4.82 13.78 2.35
N ARG A 324 3.61 13.28 2.16
CA ARG A 324 3.20 12.74 0.89
C ARG A 324 2.93 13.89 -0.09
N GLU A 325 3.58 13.85 -1.25
CA GLU A 325 3.47 14.88 -2.30
C GLU A 325 2.02 15.01 -2.78
N HIS A 326 1.38 13.89 -3.10
CA HIS A 326 -0.02 13.86 -3.52
C HIS A 326 -0.91 13.38 -2.38
N PRO A 327 -1.82 14.21 -1.84
CA PRO A 327 -2.71 13.83 -0.75
C PRO A 327 -3.58 12.62 -1.14
N TRP A 328 -4.08 11.89 -0.13
CA TRP A 328 -5.11 10.87 -0.40
C TRP A 328 -6.42 11.57 -0.69
N VAL A 329 -7.09 11.12 -1.74
CA VAL A 329 -8.45 11.57 -2.03
C VAL A 329 -9.44 10.74 -1.20
N ALA A 330 -10.43 11.41 -0.63
CA ALA A 330 -11.42 10.79 0.23
C ALA A 330 -12.84 11.29 -0.05
N ILE A 331 -13.81 10.53 0.40
CA ILE A 331 -15.23 10.83 0.33
C ILE A 331 -15.75 11.33 1.67
N ARG A 332 -16.92 11.93 1.70
CA ARG A 332 -17.56 12.55 2.86
C ARG A 332 -17.52 11.71 4.14
N PRO A 333 -17.80 10.38 4.15
CA PRO A 333 -17.74 9.59 5.38
C PRO A 333 -16.37 9.57 6.06
N VAL A 334 -15.29 9.72 5.29
CA VAL A 334 -13.93 9.81 5.86
C VAL A 334 -13.73 11.15 6.55
N ALA A 335 -14.17 12.25 5.94
CA ALA A 335 -14.10 13.57 6.55
C ALA A 335 -14.93 13.63 7.84
N ASP A 336 -16.13 13.05 7.83
CA ASP A 336 -16.98 12.95 9.02
C ASP A 336 -16.30 12.14 10.15
N ALA A 337 -15.65 11.00 9.80
CA ALA A 337 -14.91 10.21 10.78
C ALA A 337 -13.71 10.97 11.38
N ILE A 338 -13.00 11.76 10.57
CA ILE A 338 -11.90 12.62 11.05
C ILE A 338 -12.45 13.73 11.96
N ALA A 339 -13.55 14.38 11.58
CA ALA A 339 -14.18 15.42 12.40
C ALA A 339 -14.66 14.87 13.77
N VAL A 340 -15.20 13.64 13.79
CA VAL A 340 -15.54 12.96 15.04
C VAL A 340 -14.30 12.76 15.92
N MET A 341 -13.20 12.28 15.34
CA MET A 341 -11.95 12.09 16.10
C MET A 341 -11.42 13.41 16.65
N GLU A 342 -11.50 14.49 15.87
CA GLU A 342 -11.13 15.84 16.31
C GLU A 342 -12.03 16.39 17.43
N GLY A 343 -13.29 15.96 17.47
CA GLY A 343 -14.22 16.29 18.55
C GLY A 343 -14.03 15.47 19.82
N LEU A 344 -13.39 14.30 19.75
CA LEU A 344 -13.16 13.43 20.91
C LEU A 344 -12.03 13.89 21.83
N HIS A 345 -11.08 14.67 21.35
CA HIS A 345 -9.93 15.15 22.13
C HIS A 345 -9.18 16.27 21.41
N ASP A 346 -8.35 17.03 22.14
CA ASP A 346 -7.56 18.15 21.60
C ASP A 346 -6.10 17.77 21.23
N GLY A 347 -5.73 16.51 21.34
CA GLY A 347 -4.39 16.06 20.98
C GLY A 347 -4.11 16.16 19.49
N ASP A 348 -2.84 16.37 19.12
CA ASP A 348 -2.39 16.51 17.75
C ASP A 348 -2.57 15.21 16.93
N LEU A 349 -2.26 14.05 17.54
CA LEU A 349 -2.40 12.73 16.89
C LEU A 349 -3.86 12.27 16.96
N LEU A 350 -4.54 12.13 15.81
CA LEU A 350 -5.96 11.75 15.76
C LEU A 350 -6.26 10.40 16.45
N PHE A 351 -5.42 9.41 16.22
CA PHE A 351 -5.59 8.05 16.76
C PHE A 351 -4.60 7.78 17.88
N SER A 352 -4.68 8.58 18.98
CA SER A 352 -3.89 8.33 20.18
C SER A 352 -4.23 6.97 20.80
N ASP A 353 -3.21 6.26 21.33
CA ASP A 353 -3.38 4.97 22.00
C ASP A 353 -4.39 5.02 23.16
N THR A 354 -4.49 6.15 23.84
CA THR A 354 -5.44 6.37 24.96
C THR A 354 -6.87 6.01 24.55
N LEU A 355 -7.30 6.37 23.33
CA LEU A 355 -8.67 6.13 22.85
C LEU A 355 -9.01 4.65 22.63
N PHE A 356 -8.00 3.79 22.59
CA PHE A 356 -8.15 2.34 22.35
C PHE A 356 -7.96 1.49 23.61
N LYS A 357 -7.66 2.12 24.77
CA LYS A 357 -7.56 1.42 26.07
C LYS A 357 -8.93 0.98 26.56
N THR A 358 -8.97 -0.11 27.31
CA THR A 358 -10.22 -0.64 27.88
C THR A 358 -10.74 0.24 29.00
N ARG A 359 -9.83 0.83 29.79
CA ARG A 359 -10.12 1.81 30.84
C ARG A 359 -9.11 2.94 30.76
N LEU A 360 -9.57 4.15 31.01
CA LEU A 360 -8.69 5.31 31.10
C LEU A 360 -8.25 5.48 32.56
N THR A 361 -6.96 5.70 32.74
CA THR A 361 -6.34 6.03 34.04
C THR A 361 -6.04 7.53 34.13
N GLY A 362 -6.90 8.38 33.55
CA GLY A 362 -6.75 9.82 33.48
C GLY A 362 -7.09 10.37 32.08
N THR A 363 -7.06 11.68 31.95
CA THR A 363 -7.36 12.39 30.69
C THR A 363 -6.13 12.67 29.82
N THR A 364 -4.92 12.34 30.31
CA THR A 364 -3.67 12.56 29.56
C THR A 364 -3.60 11.64 28.35
N LEU A 365 -3.45 12.26 27.19
CA LEU A 365 -3.31 11.54 25.93
C LEU A 365 -1.89 10.97 25.77
N ASP A 366 -1.82 9.74 25.33
CA ASP A 366 -0.56 9.13 24.93
C ASP A 366 -0.07 9.81 23.63
N PRO A 367 1.18 10.25 23.55
CA PRO A 367 1.72 10.88 22.34
C PRO A 367 1.88 9.90 21.17
N GLY A 368 1.79 8.60 21.41
CA GLY A 368 1.88 7.55 20.40
C GLY A 368 0.53 6.96 19.99
N GLY A 369 0.50 6.36 18.81
CA GLY A 369 -0.64 5.60 18.31
C GLY A 369 -0.74 4.21 18.94
N PRO A 370 -1.88 3.51 18.81
CA PRO A 370 -2.07 2.18 19.37
C PRO A 370 -1.16 1.15 18.70
N PRO A 371 -0.53 0.24 19.47
CA PRO A 371 0.20 -0.89 18.90
C PRO A 371 -0.76 -1.84 18.17
N SER A 372 -0.26 -2.58 17.17
CA SER A 372 -1.07 -3.49 16.34
C SER A 372 -1.93 -4.45 17.14
N LYS A 373 -1.44 -4.97 18.27
CA LYS A 373 -2.20 -5.85 19.16
C LYS A 373 -3.46 -5.15 19.70
N ARG A 374 -3.31 -3.91 20.16
CA ARG A 374 -4.44 -3.12 20.70
C ARG A 374 -5.46 -2.77 19.62
N VAL A 375 -5.01 -2.40 18.41
CA VAL A 375 -5.91 -2.20 17.27
C VAL A 375 -6.72 -3.46 16.99
N HIS A 376 -6.07 -4.62 16.99
CA HIS A 376 -6.74 -5.89 16.75
C HIS A 376 -7.78 -6.20 17.85
N GLU A 377 -7.44 -6.01 19.12
CA GLU A 377 -8.36 -6.18 20.23
C GLU A 377 -9.54 -5.18 20.18
N ALA A 378 -9.28 -3.95 19.72
CA ALA A 378 -10.32 -2.95 19.56
C ALA A 378 -11.29 -3.31 18.42
N ILE A 379 -10.80 -3.84 17.29
CA ILE A 379 -11.65 -4.33 16.20
C ILE A 379 -12.51 -5.51 16.66
N LYS A 380 -11.92 -6.48 17.37
CA LYS A 380 -12.69 -7.59 17.96
C LYS A 380 -13.79 -7.10 18.91
N HIS A 381 -13.46 -6.14 19.77
CA HIS A 381 -14.43 -5.55 20.68
C HIS A 381 -15.56 -4.83 19.94
N LEU A 382 -15.24 -4.05 18.89
CA LEU A 382 -16.25 -3.40 18.05
C LEU A 382 -17.19 -4.42 17.41
N VAL A 383 -16.66 -5.48 16.79
CA VAL A 383 -17.50 -6.54 16.16
C VAL A 383 -18.40 -7.20 17.19
N SER A 384 -17.88 -7.55 18.37
CA SER A 384 -18.66 -8.12 19.46
C SER A 384 -19.77 -7.17 19.92
N TRP A 385 -19.46 -5.88 20.07
CA TRP A 385 -20.41 -4.84 20.44
C TRP A 385 -21.51 -4.69 19.36
N CYS A 386 -21.14 -4.67 18.07
CA CYS A 386 -22.09 -4.60 16.97
C CYS A 386 -23.06 -5.79 16.97
N ASN A 387 -22.55 -7.00 17.18
CA ASN A 387 -23.37 -8.21 17.18
C ASN A 387 -24.31 -8.27 18.40
N GLN A 388 -23.81 -7.86 19.58
CA GLN A 388 -24.68 -7.71 20.75
C GLN A 388 -25.80 -6.69 20.47
N ARG A 389 -25.44 -5.56 19.87
CA ARG A 389 -26.42 -4.51 19.56
C ARG A 389 -27.42 -4.91 18.48
N ALA A 390 -26.99 -5.68 17.48
CA ALA A 390 -27.89 -6.26 16.49
C ALA A 390 -28.91 -7.21 17.13
N SER A 391 -28.46 -7.99 18.12
CA SER A 391 -29.34 -8.87 18.91
C SER A 391 -30.33 -8.06 19.75
N ASP A 392 -29.85 -7.04 20.49
CA ASP A 392 -30.70 -6.19 21.35
C ASP A 392 -31.78 -5.45 20.56
N LEU A 393 -31.51 -5.13 19.29
CA LEU A 393 -32.40 -4.43 18.39
C LEU A 393 -33.22 -5.37 17.51
N GLU A 394 -33.12 -6.69 17.70
CA GLU A 394 -33.79 -7.71 16.89
C GLU A 394 -33.53 -7.57 15.37
N ARG A 395 -32.25 -7.21 15.00
CA ARG A 395 -31.81 -6.99 13.61
C ARG A 395 -30.83 -8.08 13.16
N PRO A 396 -31.30 -9.27 12.82
CA PRO A 396 -30.40 -10.39 12.47
C PRO A 396 -29.53 -10.12 11.21
N TYR A 397 -30.00 -9.25 10.30
CA TYR A 397 -29.21 -8.89 9.10
C TYR A 397 -28.10 -7.88 9.38
N ASP A 398 -28.09 -7.26 10.54
CA ASP A 398 -27.03 -6.33 10.96
C ASP A 398 -25.87 -7.08 11.67
N VAL A 399 -26.01 -8.37 11.90
CA VAL A 399 -24.93 -9.20 12.48
C VAL A 399 -23.72 -9.21 11.56
N VAL A 400 -22.55 -8.90 12.09
CA VAL A 400 -21.26 -9.00 11.39
C VAL A 400 -20.81 -10.46 11.44
N PRO A 401 -20.84 -11.19 10.30
CA PRO A 401 -20.41 -12.59 10.29
C PRO A 401 -18.92 -12.72 10.55
N GLU A 402 -18.52 -13.86 11.11
CA GLU A 402 -17.11 -14.20 11.25
C GLU A 402 -16.43 -14.29 9.88
N ASP A 403 -15.22 -13.75 9.78
CA ASP A 403 -14.45 -13.81 8.55
C ASP A 403 -13.76 -15.17 8.42
N PRO A 404 -14.03 -15.95 7.35
CA PRO A 404 -13.48 -17.30 7.18
C PRO A 404 -11.96 -17.32 7.02
N ASP A 405 -11.37 -16.20 6.57
CA ASP A 405 -9.93 -16.07 6.33
C ASP A 405 -9.18 -15.51 7.54
N GLY A 406 -9.83 -15.46 8.69
CA GLY A 406 -9.24 -15.10 9.97
C GLY A 406 -9.42 -13.63 10.37
N PRO A 407 -8.68 -13.14 11.36
CA PRO A 407 -8.99 -11.90 12.03
C PRO A 407 -8.80 -10.66 11.15
N ILE A 408 -9.73 -9.70 11.29
CA ILE A 408 -9.68 -8.41 10.60
C ILE A 408 -8.54 -7.56 11.17
N ASN A 409 -7.76 -6.95 10.29
CA ASN A 409 -6.70 -6.00 10.63
C ASN A 409 -6.54 -4.94 9.54
N LEU A 410 -5.84 -3.83 9.84
CA LEU A 410 -5.67 -2.70 8.92
C LEU A 410 -5.05 -3.09 7.58
N ARG A 411 -4.16 -4.10 7.56
CA ARG A 411 -3.55 -4.59 6.31
C ARG A 411 -4.59 -5.26 5.41
N ARG A 412 -5.51 -6.05 5.99
CA ARG A 412 -6.59 -6.68 5.26
C ARG A 412 -7.60 -5.65 4.74
N LEU A 413 -7.94 -4.61 5.53
CA LEU A 413 -8.80 -3.51 5.08
C LEU A 413 -8.22 -2.81 3.84
N ARG A 414 -6.93 -2.46 3.87
CA ARG A 414 -6.25 -1.88 2.70
C ARG A 414 -6.28 -2.84 1.49
N ARG A 415 -6.11 -4.14 1.73
CA ARG A 415 -6.17 -5.16 0.67
C ARG A 415 -7.57 -5.26 0.06
N THR A 416 -8.61 -5.19 0.89
CA THR A 416 -10.01 -5.26 0.47
C THR A 416 -10.37 -4.09 -0.45
N LEU A 417 -10.01 -2.86 -0.08
CA LEU A 417 -10.24 -1.70 -0.94
C LEU A 417 -9.44 -1.80 -2.25
N ALA A 418 -8.16 -2.20 -2.17
CA ALA A 418 -7.33 -2.38 -3.35
C ALA A 418 -7.95 -3.35 -4.34
N TRP A 419 -8.45 -4.47 -3.83
CA TRP A 419 -9.15 -5.47 -4.61
C TRP A 419 -10.40 -4.90 -5.29
N PHE A 420 -11.16 -4.08 -4.59
CA PHE A 420 -12.39 -3.43 -5.07
C PHE A 420 -12.08 -2.42 -6.19
N ILE A 421 -11.12 -1.52 -5.98
CA ILE A 421 -10.73 -0.50 -6.95
C ILE A 421 -10.11 -1.14 -8.20
N TYR A 422 -9.22 -2.12 -8.04
CA TYR A 422 -8.48 -2.73 -9.14
C TYR A 422 -9.39 -3.30 -10.24
N ARG A 423 -10.58 -3.77 -9.88
CA ARG A 423 -11.55 -4.38 -10.79
C ARG A 423 -12.45 -3.40 -11.52
N ARG A 424 -12.41 -2.13 -11.14
CA ARG A 424 -13.16 -1.09 -11.83
C ARG A 424 -12.47 -0.69 -13.13
N PRO A 425 -13.20 -0.22 -14.14
CA PRO A 425 -12.59 0.40 -15.32
C PRO A 425 -11.63 1.51 -14.90
N GLY A 426 -10.38 1.46 -15.38
CA GLY A 426 -9.32 2.40 -14.95
C GLY A 426 -8.80 2.17 -13.52
N GLY A 427 -9.33 1.20 -12.78
CA GLY A 427 -9.04 0.97 -11.37
C GLY A 427 -7.57 0.66 -11.07
N ARG A 428 -6.85 0.03 -11.99
CA ARG A 428 -5.40 -0.21 -11.84
C ARG A 428 -4.61 1.10 -11.71
N VAL A 429 -4.94 2.10 -12.53
CA VAL A 429 -4.28 3.42 -12.49
C VAL A 429 -4.72 4.18 -11.23
N ALA A 430 -6.03 4.23 -10.98
CA ALA A 430 -6.59 4.87 -9.78
C ALA A 430 -5.99 4.29 -8.49
N LEU A 431 -5.85 2.97 -8.41
CA LEU A 431 -5.21 2.30 -7.28
C LEU A 431 -3.73 2.68 -7.15
N GLY A 432 -3.00 2.73 -8.26
CA GLY A 432 -1.59 3.16 -8.28
C GLY A 432 -1.43 4.56 -7.70
N ILE A 433 -2.24 5.51 -8.13
CA ILE A 433 -2.24 6.90 -7.65
C ILE A 433 -2.64 6.97 -6.17
N GLN A 434 -3.79 6.40 -5.79
CA GLN A 434 -4.30 6.43 -4.42
C GLN A 434 -3.34 5.76 -3.42
N TYR A 435 -2.65 4.69 -3.83
CA TYR A 435 -1.72 3.94 -2.97
C TYR A 435 -0.27 4.42 -3.06
N GLY A 436 0.04 5.33 -4.00
CA GLY A 436 1.39 5.83 -4.23
C GLY A 436 2.35 4.75 -4.69
N HIS A 437 1.93 3.88 -5.63
CA HIS A 437 2.78 2.83 -6.17
C HIS A 437 3.61 3.36 -7.33
N LEU A 438 4.93 3.24 -7.23
CA LEU A 438 5.86 3.65 -8.29
C LEU A 438 5.93 2.64 -9.45
N HIS A 439 5.54 1.37 -9.21
CA HIS A 439 5.62 0.29 -10.18
C HIS A 439 4.28 -0.43 -10.34
N ALA A 440 3.89 -0.68 -11.59
CA ALA A 440 2.67 -1.41 -11.93
C ALA A 440 2.59 -2.80 -11.27
N ALA A 441 3.71 -3.54 -11.21
CA ALA A 441 3.78 -4.84 -10.55
C ALA A 441 3.39 -4.80 -9.07
N THR A 442 3.66 -3.68 -8.37
CA THR A 442 3.21 -3.50 -6.98
C THR A 442 1.69 -3.38 -6.90
N THR A 443 1.09 -2.63 -7.83
CA THR A 443 -0.38 -2.48 -7.93
C THR A 443 -1.03 -3.83 -8.24
N ASP A 444 -0.47 -4.59 -9.17
CA ASP A 444 -0.93 -5.93 -9.55
C ASP A 444 -0.87 -6.92 -8.37
N GLY A 445 0.18 -6.86 -7.57
CA GLY A 445 0.30 -7.64 -6.33
C GLY A 445 -0.81 -7.34 -5.30
N TYR A 446 -1.38 -6.13 -5.31
CA TYR A 446 -2.53 -5.78 -4.45
C TYR A 446 -3.88 -6.17 -5.07
N GLY A 447 -4.03 -6.04 -6.39
CA GLY A 447 -5.27 -6.33 -7.12
C GLY A 447 -5.41 -7.79 -7.54
N GLY A 448 -4.31 -8.54 -7.59
CA GLY A 448 -4.27 -9.95 -8.00
C GLY A 448 -5.06 -10.89 -7.09
N ARG A 449 -5.23 -12.08 -7.54
CA ARG A 449 -6.12 -13.17 -7.12
C ARG A 449 -6.48 -13.20 -5.64
N ALA A 450 -7.76 -13.35 -5.38
CA ALA A 450 -8.29 -13.66 -4.07
C ALA A 450 -8.40 -15.19 -3.88
N SER A 451 -8.34 -15.61 -2.63
CA SER A 451 -8.62 -16.99 -2.24
C SER A 451 -9.97 -17.48 -2.75
N THR A 452 -10.10 -18.78 -2.88
CA THR A 452 -11.22 -19.49 -3.53
C THR A 452 -12.62 -19.11 -3.04
N GLY A 453 -12.79 -18.63 -1.79
CA GLY A 453 -14.09 -18.26 -1.24
C GLY A 453 -14.66 -16.92 -1.74
N LEU A 454 -13.82 -16.02 -2.27
CA LEU A 454 -14.26 -14.75 -2.85
C LEU A 454 -14.66 -14.88 -4.33
N ARG A 455 -14.40 -16.03 -4.97
CA ARG A 455 -14.71 -16.24 -6.38
C ARG A 455 -16.19 -16.05 -6.72
N ASP A 456 -17.09 -16.37 -5.79
CA ASP A 456 -18.53 -16.37 -6.05
C ASP A 456 -19.14 -14.97 -6.00
N LEU A 457 -18.44 -13.98 -5.41
CA LEU A 457 -18.90 -12.59 -5.31
C LEU A 457 -18.29 -11.66 -6.36
N PHE A 458 -17.18 -12.06 -6.98
CA PHE A 458 -16.54 -11.30 -8.06
C PHE A 458 -17.41 -11.07 -9.27
N PRO A 459 -18.23 -12.04 -9.72
CA PRO A 459 -19.10 -11.84 -10.88
C PRO A 459 -20.08 -10.69 -10.70
N MET A 460 -20.56 -10.43 -9.48
CA MET A 460 -21.49 -9.33 -9.22
C MET A 460 -20.83 -7.97 -9.39
N GLU A 461 -19.67 -7.77 -8.80
CA GLU A 461 -18.96 -6.49 -8.88
C GLU A 461 -18.42 -6.21 -10.28
N GLU A 462 -17.91 -7.23 -10.95
CA GLU A 462 -17.54 -7.12 -12.36
C GLU A 462 -18.76 -6.83 -13.24
N ALA A 463 -19.90 -7.45 -12.94
CA ALA A 463 -21.14 -7.21 -13.65
C ALA A 463 -21.65 -5.78 -13.43
N PHE A 464 -21.55 -5.23 -12.20
CA PHE A 464 -21.91 -3.83 -11.95
C PHE A 464 -20.97 -2.88 -12.69
N ALA A 465 -19.66 -3.08 -12.65
CA ALA A 465 -18.71 -2.25 -13.37
C ALA A 465 -18.92 -2.31 -14.90
N LEU A 466 -19.23 -3.50 -15.41
CA LEU A 466 -19.56 -3.69 -16.82
C LEU A 466 -20.90 -3.05 -17.18
N SER A 467 -21.90 -3.18 -16.30
CA SER A 467 -23.22 -2.53 -16.42
C SER A 467 -23.09 -1.01 -16.50
N ASP A 468 -22.31 -0.39 -15.60
CA ASP A 468 -22.04 1.05 -15.62
C ASP A 468 -21.37 1.51 -16.93
N THR A 469 -20.43 0.70 -17.44
CA THR A 469 -19.74 0.99 -18.70
C THR A 469 -20.69 0.91 -19.90
N LEU A 470 -21.54 -0.12 -19.94
CA LEU A 470 -22.52 -0.31 -21.01
C LEU A 470 -23.67 0.71 -20.94
N HIS A 471 -24.05 1.10 -19.72
CA HIS A 471 -25.04 2.15 -19.51
C HIS A 471 -24.57 3.49 -20.08
N ARG A 472 -23.35 3.91 -19.72
CA ARG A 472 -22.72 5.11 -20.30
C ARG A 472 -22.55 5.01 -21.82
N ALA A 473 -22.18 3.84 -22.32
CA ALA A 473 -22.08 3.59 -23.75
C ALA A 473 -23.43 3.76 -24.47
N ALA A 474 -24.53 3.25 -23.86
CA ALA A 474 -25.87 3.40 -24.41
C ALA A 474 -26.35 4.86 -24.39
N GLU A 475 -26.14 5.59 -23.30
CA GLU A 475 -26.47 7.02 -23.20
C GLU A 475 -25.65 7.86 -24.21
N HIS A 476 -24.34 7.58 -24.30
CA HIS A 476 -23.47 8.29 -25.23
C HIS A 476 -23.91 8.10 -26.69
N LEU A 477 -24.31 6.87 -27.08
CA LEU A 477 -24.79 6.57 -28.43
C LEU A 477 -26.15 7.22 -28.77
N GLN A 478 -26.97 7.54 -27.77
CA GLN A 478 -28.19 8.32 -27.98
C GLN A 478 -27.88 9.77 -28.34
N ALA A 479 -26.89 10.37 -27.67
CA ALA A 479 -26.48 11.74 -27.94
C ALA A 479 -25.55 11.84 -29.16
N HIS A 480 -24.66 10.87 -29.34
CA HIS A 480 -23.61 10.85 -30.35
C HIS A 480 -23.50 9.45 -30.99
N PRO A 481 -24.32 9.14 -32.02
CA PRO A 481 -24.44 7.77 -32.57
C PRO A 481 -23.18 7.31 -33.33
N HIS A 482 -22.25 8.22 -33.63
CA HIS A 482 -21.06 7.89 -34.42
C HIS A 482 -19.97 7.25 -33.54
N VAL A 483 -19.48 6.11 -34.01
CA VAL A 483 -18.35 5.36 -33.41
C VAL A 483 -17.47 4.82 -34.52
N SER A 484 -16.18 5.01 -34.42
CA SER A 484 -15.18 4.50 -35.37
C SER A 484 -14.32 3.39 -34.78
N GLY A 485 -13.46 2.81 -35.62
CA GLY A 485 -12.52 1.75 -35.26
C GLY A 485 -13.04 0.35 -35.58
N ALA A 486 -12.15 -0.63 -35.60
CA ALA A 486 -12.42 -2.01 -36.02
C ALA A 486 -13.48 -2.74 -35.15
N ALA A 487 -13.73 -2.25 -33.93
CA ALA A 487 -14.75 -2.77 -33.04
C ALA A 487 -16.03 -1.90 -32.98
N ALA A 488 -16.19 -0.88 -33.81
CA ALA A 488 -17.32 0.03 -33.76
C ALA A 488 -18.71 -0.68 -33.82
N ALA A 489 -18.83 -1.64 -34.73
CA ALA A 489 -20.07 -2.43 -34.84
C ALA A 489 -20.36 -3.24 -33.56
N ARG A 490 -19.31 -3.84 -32.97
CA ARG A 490 -19.45 -4.61 -31.70
C ARG A 490 -19.81 -3.69 -30.52
N TYR A 491 -19.21 -2.51 -30.47
CA TYR A 491 -19.52 -1.51 -29.44
C TYR A 491 -20.99 -1.09 -29.49
N ARG A 492 -21.51 -0.73 -30.70
CA ARG A 492 -22.92 -0.37 -30.88
C ARG A 492 -23.86 -1.52 -30.55
N ALA A 493 -23.52 -2.75 -30.98
CA ALA A 493 -24.33 -3.94 -30.67
C ALA A 493 -24.39 -4.21 -29.16
N ALA A 494 -23.26 -4.12 -28.44
CA ALA A 494 -23.21 -4.31 -27.00
C ALA A 494 -24.04 -3.27 -26.25
N ALA A 495 -23.91 -1.99 -26.59
CA ALA A 495 -24.68 -0.90 -25.97
C ALA A 495 -26.18 -1.02 -26.26
N GLY A 496 -26.56 -1.41 -27.49
CA GLY A 496 -27.95 -1.65 -27.88
C GLY A 496 -28.57 -2.83 -27.12
N GLU A 497 -27.89 -3.97 -27.09
CA GLU A 497 -28.34 -5.15 -26.33
C GLU A 497 -28.47 -4.86 -24.84
N TYR A 498 -27.53 -4.09 -24.26
CA TYR A 498 -27.60 -3.66 -22.87
C TYR A 498 -28.85 -2.80 -22.62
N ARG A 499 -29.07 -1.79 -23.45
CA ARG A 499 -30.23 -0.92 -23.35
C ARG A 499 -31.55 -1.73 -23.39
N ASP A 500 -31.65 -2.65 -24.32
CA ASP A 500 -32.87 -3.40 -24.56
C ASP A 500 -33.17 -4.45 -23.48
N ARG A 501 -32.16 -4.94 -22.77
CA ARG A 501 -32.31 -6.05 -21.80
C ARG A 501 -32.01 -5.70 -20.33
N PHE A 502 -31.23 -4.68 -20.05
CA PHE A 502 -30.72 -4.41 -18.70
C PHE A 502 -30.93 -2.97 -18.22
N GLN A 503 -31.17 -2.00 -19.10
CA GLN A 503 -31.30 -0.60 -18.71
C GLN A 503 -32.51 -0.41 -17.76
N GLY A 504 -32.29 0.28 -16.63
CA GLY A 504 -33.31 0.55 -15.63
C GLY A 504 -33.66 -0.62 -14.69
N LEU A 505 -32.96 -1.75 -14.81
CA LEU A 505 -33.15 -2.90 -13.95
C LEU A 505 -32.10 -2.94 -12.83
N ALA A 506 -32.52 -3.27 -11.61
CA ALA A 506 -31.58 -3.68 -10.56
C ALA A 506 -31.05 -5.09 -10.92
N LEU A 507 -29.71 -5.20 -11.12
CA LEU A 507 -29.10 -6.47 -11.50
C LEU A 507 -29.23 -7.51 -10.37
N THR A 508 -30.02 -8.53 -10.61
CA THR A 508 -30.03 -9.74 -9.76
C THR A 508 -28.81 -10.60 -10.06
N THR A 509 -28.43 -11.51 -9.14
CA THR A 509 -27.32 -12.45 -9.32
C THR A 509 -27.42 -13.23 -10.64
N LYS A 510 -28.63 -13.64 -11.05
CA LYS A 510 -28.87 -14.34 -12.31
C LYS A 510 -28.59 -13.45 -13.53
N GLN A 511 -29.03 -12.20 -13.49
CA GLN A 511 -28.80 -11.23 -14.57
C GLN A 511 -27.31 -10.81 -14.65
N ALA A 512 -26.64 -10.64 -13.51
CA ALA A 512 -25.21 -10.40 -13.45
C ALA A 512 -24.42 -11.55 -14.08
N ALA A 513 -24.75 -12.79 -13.73
CA ALA A 513 -24.15 -13.97 -14.34
C ALA A 513 -24.39 -14.04 -15.86
N ALA A 514 -25.61 -13.70 -16.32
CA ALA A 514 -25.94 -13.66 -17.76
C ALA A 514 -25.17 -12.57 -18.50
N LEU A 515 -25.01 -11.37 -17.89
CA LEU A 515 -24.22 -10.27 -18.44
C LEU A 515 -22.76 -10.66 -18.60
N MET A 516 -22.17 -11.24 -17.57
CA MET A 516 -20.77 -11.69 -17.57
C MET A 516 -20.50 -12.85 -18.51
N ALA A 517 -21.47 -13.75 -18.68
CA ALA A 517 -21.35 -14.91 -19.58
C ALA A 517 -21.39 -14.49 -21.06
N ASN A 518 -21.95 -13.33 -21.39
CA ASN A 518 -22.08 -12.86 -22.77
C ASN A 518 -20.77 -12.22 -23.29
N PRO A 519 -20.04 -12.87 -24.22
CA PRO A 519 -18.79 -12.30 -24.75
C PRO A 519 -19.00 -11.00 -25.52
N ALA A 520 -20.20 -10.76 -26.08
CA ALA A 520 -20.53 -9.56 -26.84
C ALA A 520 -20.61 -8.32 -25.92
N MET A 521 -20.90 -8.49 -24.64
CA MET A 521 -21.00 -7.43 -23.64
C MET A 521 -19.65 -6.98 -23.03
N ARG A 522 -18.54 -7.62 -23.37
CA ARG A 522 -17.22 -7.31 -22.81
C ARG A 522 -16.64 -6.03 -23.35
N VAL A 523 -17.16 -4.90 -22.90
CA VAL A 523 -16.71 -3.56 -23.24
C VAL A 523 -16.00 -2.93 -22.05
N TYR A 524 -14.77 -2.46 -22.28
CA TYR A 524 -13.92 -1.83 -21.28
C TYR A 524 -13.55 -0.43 -21.79
N ASP A 525 -13.95 0.58 -21.07
CA ASP A 525 -13.61 1.95 -21.38
C ASP A 525 -12.22 2.31 -20.82
N ALA A 526 -11.40 2.95 -21.62
CA ALA A 526 -10.06 3.39 -21.26
C ALA A 526 -9.88 4.88 -21.65
N PRO A 527 -10.52 5.81 -20.92
CA PRO A 527 -10.51 7.23 -21.25
C PRO A 527 -9.09 7.80 -21.29
N GLY A 528 -8.20 7.36 -20.40
CA GLY A 528 -6.78 7.76 -20.41
C GLY A 528 -5.99 7.28 -21.64
N GLN A 529 -6.55 6.38 -22.46
CA GLN A 529 -5.98 5.93 -23.73
C GLN A 529 -6.81 6.39 -24.95
N THR A 530 -7.88 7.14 -24.69
CA THR A 530 -8.79 7.66 -25.72
C THR A 530 -9.39 6.56 -26.61
N LEU A 531 -9.84 5.46 -25.97
CA LEU A 531 -10.44 4.32 -26.65
C LEU A 531 -11.33 3.48 -25.72
N ALA A 532 -12.27 2.74 -26.30
CA ALA A 532 -12.97 1.64 -25.69
C ALA A 532 -12.50 0.30 -26.29
N CYS A 533 -12.36 -0.74 -25.47
CA CYS A 533 -11.99 -2.10 -25.88
C CYS A 533 -13.20 -3.03 -25.86
N CYS A 534 -13.68 -3.47 -27.02
CA CYS A 534 -14.66 -4.57 -27.13
C CYS A 534 -13.89 -5.90 -27.15
N PHE A 535 -13.63 -6.47 -26.00
CA PHE A 535 -12.63 -7.51 -25.81
C PHE A 535 -13.02 -8.86 -26.41
N ASP A 536 -12.32 -9.23 -27.48
CA ASP A 536 -12.28 -10.60 -28.02
C ASP A 536 -10.84 -11.13 -27.80
N PRO A 537 -10.62 -12.16 -26.98
CA PRO A 537 -9.27 -12.67 -26.71
C PRO A 537 -8.53 -13.15 -27.94
N ARG A 538 -9.25 -13.60 -28.99
CA ARG A 538 -8.65 -14.08 -30.25
C ARG A 538 -8.08 -12.96 -31.12
N LYS A 539 -8.52 -11.71 -30.89
CA LYS A 539 -8.12 -10.50 -31.62
C LYS A 539 -7.22 -9.57 -30.80
N ALA A 540 -6.93 -9.93 -29.55
CA ALA A 540 -6.24 -9.06 -28.61
C ALA A 540 -4.73 -9.02 -28.87
N LEU A 541 -4.17 -7.84 -29.15
CA LEU A 541 -2.73 -7.61 -29.32
C LEU A 541 -2.01 -7.32 -27.99
N CYS A 542 -2.73 -7.03 -26.93
CA CYS A 542 -2.16 -6.82 -25.59
C CYS A 542 -1.65 -8.11 -24.92
N ARG A 543 -1.83 -9.28 -25.57
CA ARG A 543 -1.40 -10.58 -25.08
C ARG A 543 -0.19 -11.08 -25.86
N LYS A 544 0.96 -11.07 -25.17
CA LYS A 544 2.22 -11.56 -25.78
C LYS A 544 2.48 -13.04 -25.50
N ASP A 545 1.78 -13.67 -24.56
CA ASP A 545 2.01 -15.04 -24.13
C ASP A 545 0.71 -15.86 -24.23
N THR A 546 0.73 -16.89 -25.08
CA THR A 546 -0.41 -17.79 -25.34
C THR A 546 -0.38 -19.06 -24.50
N THR A 547 0.64 -19.26 -23.66
CA THR A 547 0.87 -20.49 -22.92
C THR A 547 0.13 -20.56 -21.58
N THR A 548 -0.36 -19.42 -21.07
CA THR A 548 -1.15 -19.38 -19.85
C THR A 548 -2.64 -19.17 -20.16
N ARG A 549 -3.51 -19.73 -19.31
CA ARG A 549 -4.97 -19.72 -19.35
C ARG A 549 -5.55 -18.42 -19.95
N PRO A 550 -6.55 -18.48 -20.85
CA PRO A 550 -7.09 -17.28 -21.49
C PRO A 550 -7.56 -16.27 -20.41
N ALA A 551 -6.94 -15.09 -20.41
CA ALA A 551 -7.38 -14.03 -19.51
C ALA A 551 -8.82 -13.62 -19.85
N ALA A 552 -9.65 -13.49 -18.85
CA ALA A 552 -11.04 -13.08 -19.01
C ALA A 552 -11.17 -11.58 -19.37
N THR A 553 -10.12 -10.78 -19.14
CA THR A 553 -10.10 -9.31 -19.27
C THR A 553 -8.90 -8.84 -20.08
N PRO A 554 -8.98 -7.66 -20.77
CA PRO A 554 -7.86 -7.09 -21.50
C PRO A 554 -6.80 -6.52 -20.55
N ASP A 555 -5.54 -6.50 -20.98
CA ASP A 555 -4.51 -5.66 -20.39
C ASP A 555 -4.51 -4.29 -21.09
N LEU A 556 -5.22 -3.33 -20.52
CA LEU A 556 -5.33 -1.99 -21.08
C LEU A 556 -4.01 -1.21 -21.07
N THR A 557 -3.05 -1.59 -20.21
CA THR A 557 -1.74 -0.92 -20.15
C THR A 557 -0.81 -1.35 -21.27
N ALA A 558 -0.98 -2.57 -21.80
CA ALA A 558 -0.26 -3.10 -22.94
C ALA A 558 -1.05 -2.95 -24.25
N CYS A 559 -2.04 -2.04 -24.28
CA CYS A 559 -2.91 -1.89 -25.44
C CYS A 559 -2.15 -1.35 -26.65
N ASP A 560 -2.20 -2.09 -27.76
CA ASP A 560 -1.69 -1.65 -29.05
C ASP A 560 -2.82 -0.96 -29.84
N ARG A 561 -2.59 0.26 -30.28
CA ARG A 561 -3.58 1.08 -31.01
C ARG A 561 -4.03 0.49 -32.34
N ARG A 562 -3.35 -0.53 -32.87
CA ARG A 562 -3.71 -1.31 -34.07
C ARG A 562 -4.65 -2.47 -33.78
N CYS A 563 -5.01 -2.68 -32.51
CA CYS A 563 -5.80 -3.82 -32.09
C CYS A 563 -7.22 -3.77 -32.69
N ALA A 564 -7.69 -4.91 -33.20
CA ALA A 564 -9.03 -5.06 -33.77
C ALA A 564 -10.17 -5.02 -32.71
N ASN A 565 -9.83 -4.87 -31.43
CA ASN A 565 -10.78 -4.70 -30.34
C ASN A 565 -11.10 -3.24 -30.01
N ILE A 566 -10.52 -2.28 -30.72
CA ILE A 566 -10.66 -0.86 -30.42
C ILE A 566 -11.89 -0.25 -31.11
N ALA A 567 -12.68 0.48 -30.31
CA ALA A 567 -13.71 1.41 -30.74
C ALA A 567 -13.39 2.82 -30.19
N ARG A 568 -13.82 3.87 -30.88
CA ARG A 568 -13.66 5.26 -30.47
C ARG A 568 -14.95 6.03 -30.63
N THR A 569 -15.38 6.68 -29.56
CA THR A 569 -16.54 7.56 -29.51
C THR A 569 -16.13 9.01 -29.74
N GLU A 570 -17.08 9.92 -29.93
CA GLU A 570 -16.82 11.36 -30.03
C GLU A 570 -16.08 11.94 -28.81
N GLU A 571 -16.33 11.40 -27.62
CA GLU A 571 -15.63 11.80 -26.40
C GLU A 571 -14.11 11.48 -26.52
N HIS A 572 -13.78 10.27 -26.98
CA HIS A 572 -12.39 9.87 -27.22
C HIS A 572 -11.72 10.75 -28.28
N ILE A 573 -12.45 11.14 -29.32
CA ILE A 573 -11.91 12.00 -30.38
C ILE A 573 -11.72 13.43 -29.89
N THR A 574 -12.62 13.92 -29.05
CA THR A 574 -12.47 15.25 -28.42
C THR A 574 -11.23 15.29 -27.52
N ALA A 575 -11.01 14.25 -26.71
CA ALA A 575 -9.80 14.13 -25.91
C ALA A 575 -8.52 14.03 -26.78
N LEU A 576 -8.57 13.27 -27.88
CA LEU A 576 -7.46 13.19 -28.85
C LEU A 576 -7.14 14.53 -29.49
N ARG A 577 -8.15 15.34 -29.82
CA ARG A 577 -7.95 16.70 -30.36
C ARG A 577 -7.28 17.62 -29.35
N ALA A 578 -7.66 17.51 -28.07
CA ALA A 578 -6.98 18.27 -27.00
C ALA A 578 -5.51 17.84 -26.83
N GLU A 579 -5.22 16.52 -26.87
CA GLU A 579 -3.84 16.02 -26.86
C GLU A 579 -3.04 16.51 -28.07
N LEU A 580 -3.65 16.54 -29.25
CA LEU A 580 -3.00 17.06 -30.49
C LEU A 580 -2.62 18.53 -30.36
N ALA A 581 -3.53 19.36 -29.83
CA ALA A 581 -3.24 20.78 -29.63
C ALA A 581 -2.04 20.99 -28.68
N ALA A 582 -1.99 20.24 -27.58
CA ALA A 582 -0.87 20.30 -26.63
C ALA A 582 0.46 19.84 -27.28
N LEU A 583 0.43 18.76 -28.07
CA LEU A 583 1.63 18.27 -28.76
C LEU A 583 2.11 19.24 -29.86
N GLN A 584 1.20 19.94 -30.52
CA GLN A 584 1.54 20.97 -31.51
C GLN A 584 2.20 22.17 -30.82
N GLU A 585 1.66 22.63 -29.70
CA GLU A 585 2.26 23.70 -28.90
C GLU A 585 3.69 23.34 -28.45
N GLU A 586 3.88 22.11 -27.96
CA GLU A 586 5.20 21.61 -27.55
C GLU A 586 6.16 21.48 -28.74
N HIS A 587 5.68 20.99 -29.88
CA HIS A 587 6.46 20.90 -31.13
C HIS A 587 6.98 22.26 -31.60
N ASP A 588 6.10 23.27 -31.56
CA ASP A 588 6.39 24.62 -32.08
C ASP A 588 7.16 25.50 -31.08
N SER A 589 7.30 25.02 -29.83
CA SER A 589 8.06 25.72 -28.80
C SER A 589 9.54 25.89 -29.22
N ALA A 590 10.06 27.12 -29.09
CA ALA A 590 11.44 27.43 -29.38
C ALA A 590 12.46 26.69 -28.50
N THR A 591 12.02 26.23 -27.35
CA THR A 591 12.86 25.50 -26.37
C THR A 591 12.92 23.99 -26.63
N THR A 592 12.11 23.44 -27.55
CA THR A 592 12.08 22.01 -27.84
C THR A 592 13.26 21.60 -28.72
N PRO A 593 14.16 20.71 -28.28
CA PRO A 593 15.31 20.23 -29.05
C PRO A 593 14.88 19.45 -30.30
N GLU A 594 15.66 19.54 -31.38
CA GLU A 594 15.36 18.89 -32.65
C GLU A 594 15.04 17.39 -32.58
N PRO A 595 15.78 16.55 -31.82
CA PRO A 595 15.43 15.13 -31.68
C PRO A 595 14.06 14.91 -31.01
N MET A 596 13.66 15.85 -30.16
CA MET A 596 12.35 15.81 -29.48
C MET A 596 11.24 16.22 -30.42
N ARG A 597 11.43 17.30 -31.24
CA ARG A 597 10.49 17.71 -32.28
C ARG A 597 10.16 16.56 -33.23
N HIS A 598 11.18 15.84 -33.71
CA HIS A 598 10.97 14.68 -34.58
C HIS A 598 10.09 13.60 -33.92
N ARG A 599 10.30 13.30 -32.62
CA ARG A 599 9.47 12.34 -31.86
C ARG A 599 8.06 12.84 -31.67
N ILE A 600 7.89 14.13 -31.36
CA ILE A 600 6.57 14.76 -31.16
C ILE A 600 5.83 14.76 -32.49
N ARG A 601 6.49 15.09 -33.61
CA ARG A 601 5.89 15.04 -34.96
C ARG A 601 5.32 13.64 -35.26
N ALA A 602 6.09 12.60 -35.01
CA ALA A 602 5.61 11.22 -35.21
C ALA A 602 4.43 10.84 -34.29
N GLN A 603 4.28 11.51 -33.16
CA GLN A 603 3.11 11.34 -32.29
C GLN A 603 1.90 12.12 -32.82
N ILE A 604 2.09 13.33 -33.33
CA ILE A 604 1.07 14.16 -33.99
C ILE A 604 0.50 13.39 -35.18
N ASP A 605 1.35 12.97 -36.13
CA ASP A 605 0.93 12.25 -37.33
C ASP A 605 0.06 11.03 -37.06
N ARG A 606 0.43 10.26 -36.00
CA ARG A 606 -0.35 9.09 -35.57
C ARG A 606 -1.73 9.43 -35.02
N ARG A 607 -1.86 10.55 -34.30
CA ARG A 607 -3.14 10.98 -33.72
C ARG A 607 -4.02 11.65 -34.80
N GLU A 608 -3.45 12.43 -35.65
CA GLU A 608 -4.12 13.03 -36.83
C GLU A 608 -4.74 11.96 -37.73
N ALA A 609 -4.00 10.88 -38.00
CA ALA A 609 -4.53 9.75 -38.76
C ALA A 609 -5.77 9.11 -38.09
N ILE A 610 -5.79 9.01 -36.76
CA ILE A 610 -6.96 8.48 -36.03
C ILE A 610 -8.16 9.42 -36.14
N VAL A 611 -7.95 10.74 -35.96
CA VAL A 611 -9.01 11.75 -36.05
C VAL A 611 -9.57 11.81 -37.47
N THR A 612 -8.70 11.72 -38.51
CA THR A 612 -9.09 11.70 -39.91
C THR A 612 -9.92 10.46 -40.24
N ALA A 613 -9.46 9.27 -39.86
CA ALA A 613 -10.20 8.03 -40.06
C ALA A 613 -11.56 8.02 -39.35
N HIS A 614 -11.68 8.69 -38.20
CA HIS A 614 -12.97 8.86 -37.53
C HIS A 614 -13.94 9.73 -38.33
N ARG A 615 -13.45 10.84 -38.90
CA ARG A 615 -14.25 11.74 -39.76
C ARG A 615 -14.68 11.05 -41.06
N GLU A 616 -13.76 10.35 -41.73
CA GLU A 616 -14.09 9.59 -42.92
C GLU A 616 -15.16 8.51 -42.70
N ALA A 617 -15.09 7.83 -41.53
CA ALA A 617 -16.11 6.86 -41.14
C ALA A 617 -17.47 7.52 -40.86
N GLN A 618 -17.50 8.78 -40.44
CA GLN A 618 -18.73 9.56 -40.23
C GLN A 618 -19.35 9.92 -41.57
N ASP A 619 -18.54 10.43 -42.52
CA ASP A 619 -19.00 10.85 -43.83
C ASP A 619 -19.44 9.66 -44.72
N GLY A 620 -18.76 8.51 -44.60
CA GLY A 620 -19.12 7.26 -45.26
C GLY A 620 -20.39 6.58 -44.75
N GLY A 621 -20.81 6.86 -43.56
CA GLY A 621 -22.04 6.34 -42.93
C GLY A 621 -23.30 7.16 -43.28
N GLN A 622 -23.14 8.33 -43.90
CA GLN A 622 -24.24 9.20 -44.39
C GLN A 622 -24.61 8.98 -45.89
N ARG A 623 -23.87 8.12 -46.57
CA ARG A 623 -24.20 7.68 -47.93
C ARG A 623 -24.82 6.28 -47.87
#